data_d23725f633ba64bee8cc7d42b00cc0bd
#
_entry.id   d23725f633ba64bee8cc7d42b00cc0bd
#
_cell.length_a   1.000
_cell.length_b   1.000
_cell.length_c   1.000
_cell.angle_alpha   90.00
_cell.angle_beta   90.00
_cell.angle_gamma   90.00
#
_symmetry.space_group_name_H-M   'P 1'
#
loop_
_entity.id
_entity.type
_entity.pdbx_description
1 polymer ?
#
loop_
_entity_poly.entity_id
_entity_poly.type
_entity_poly.pdbx_seq_one_letter_code
_entity_poly.pdbx_strand_id
1 'polypeptide(L)'
;MSGRPLSIQHKKAAEAALRTYLEFEKSIAEIETKIEELSALVETSEADTMSVELTKLKTKAQKQLEELYAKLDPWMKTQVARHPERPRFRDYCAALVTDYSELAGDRTFAEDPAILGGVGKFMGRPCVILGHEKGRTTQERLKHNFGMARPEGYRKAIRIMDLADKFQLPVVSLVDTAGAYPGIGAEERGQAEAIARSTERCLTLGVPMVSVIVGEGGSGGAVALASGNTVMMLEHAIYSVITPEGAASILWRDAGRAKEAAIAMKITAQDLMEMGVIDAIIEEPMGGAHRAPEKAVASVGAAIAKALDALDGKDAAEIRAKRKERFYKIGRLEEAAPKKPRRAN
;
A
#
# COMPACT_ATOMS: atom_id res chain seq x y z
N MET A 1 43.72 -10.56 7.81
CA MET A 1 43.45 -9.30 7.07
C MET A 1 42.13 -8.75 7.57
N SER A 2 42.15 -7.77 8.46
CA SER A 2 40.95 -7.17 9.04
C SER A 2 40.43 -6.09 8.11
N GLY A 3 39.29 -6.36 7.45
CA GLY A 3 38.56 -5.34 6.70
C GLY A 3 38.01 -4.29 7.66
N ARG A 4 38.46 -3.04 7.55
CA ARG A 4 37.85 -1.91 8.26
C ARG A 4 36.37 -1.80 7.85
N PRO A 5 35.43 -1.64 8.78
CA PRO A 5 34.04 -1.37 8.43
C PRO A 5 33.96 -0.04 7.67
N LEU A 6 33.30 -0.04 6.52
CA LEU A 6 32.97 1.17 5.76
C LEU A 6 32.27 2.17 6.70
N SER A 7 32.70 3.43 6.66
CA SER A 7 32.07 4.48 7.47
C SER A 7 30.59 4.63 7.10
N ILE A 8 29.78 5.12 8.04
CA ILE A 8 28.34 5.37 7.84
C ILE A 8 28.10 6.26 6.61
N GLN A 9 29.04 7.16 6.29
CA GLN A 9 29.03 8.02 5.11
C GLN A 9 29.21 7.24 3.80
N HIS A 10 30.12 6.27 3.76
CA HIS A 10 30.30 5.40 2.58
C HIS A 10 29.11 4.48 2.35
N LYS A 11 28.40 4.06 3.41
CA LYS A 11 27.13 3.33 3.28
C LYS A 11 26.02 4.22 2.70
N LYS A 12 25.86 5.46 3.19
CA LYS A 12 24.87 6.41 2.67
C LYS A 12 25.13 6.82 1.23
N ALA A 13 26.40 7.03 0.84
CA ALA A 13 26.76 7.31 -0.55
C ALA A 13 26.54 6.12 -1.49
N ALA A 14 26.82 4.89 -1.02
CA ALA A 14 26.54 3.68 -1.79
C ALA A 14 25.02 3.38 -1.89
N GLU A 15 24.23 3.75 -0.89
CA GLU A 15 22.76 3.66 -0.92
C GLU A 15 22.13 4.73 -1.82
N ALA A 16 22.71 5.94 -1.91
CA ALA A 16 22.27 6.99 -2.82
C ALA A 16 22.56 6.65 -4.29
N ALA A 17 23.69 6.00 -4.58
CA ALA A 17 24.10 5.58 -5.93
C ALA A 17 23.24 4.43 -6.52
N LEU A 18 22.26 3.90 -5.77
CA LEU A 18 21.37 2.80 -6.17
C LEU A 18 19.90 3.21 -6.18
N ARG A 19 19.57 4.50 -6.12
CA ARG A 19 18.17 4.96 -6.21
C ARG A 19 17.57 4.58 -7.55
N THR A 20 16.44 3.88 -7.51
CA THR A 20 15.64 3.61 -8.70
C THR A 20 14.76 4.82 -9.01
N TYR A 21 14.91 5.40 -10.20
CA TYR A 21 14.04 6.48 -10.67
C TYR A 21 13.01 5.96 -11.66
N LEU A 22 11.82 6.50 -11.59
CA LEU A 22 10.78 6.24 -12.58
C LEU A 22 11.08 7.03 -13.87
N GLU A 23 10.54 6.57 -14.99
CA GLU A 23 10.86 7.18 -16.28
C GLU A 23 10.55 8.69 -16.35
N PHE A 24 9.45 9.10 -15.74
CA PHE A 24 9.04 10.49 -15.67
C PHE A 24 9.88 11.34 -14.70
N GLU A 25 10.72 10.73 -13.87
CA GLU A 25 11.63 11.40 -12.92
C GLU A 25 13.04 11.65 -13.52
N LYS A 26 13.30 11.31 -14.77
CA LYS A 26 14.64 11.43 -15.39
C LYS A 26 15.29 12.80 -15.21
N SER A 27 14.51 13.88 -15.38
CA SER A 27 15.01 15.25 -15.20
C SER A 27 15.43 15.56 -13.75
N ILE A 28 14.79 14.93 -12.79
CA ILE A 28 15.11 15.04 -11.35
C ILE A 28 16.36 14.22 -11.06
N ALA A 29 16.43 12.99 -11.60
CA ALA A 29 17.59 12.12 -11.47
C ALA A 29 18.88 12.80 -11.93
N GLU A 30 18.84 13.49 -13.08
CA GLU A 30 19.99 14.25 -13.60
C GLU A 30 20.47 15.36 -12.66
N ILE A 31 19.53 16.05 -11.98
CA ILE A 31 19.87 17.09 -11.03
C ILE A 31 20.38 16.47 -9.71
N GLU A 32 19.75 15.42 -9.23
CA GLU A 32 20.16 14.73 -8.00
C GLU A 32 21.56 14.09 -8.16
N THR A 33 21.90 13.53 -9.33
CA THR A 33 23.25 13.06 -9.66
C THR A 33 24.28 14.19 -9.58
N LYS A 34 23.97 15.35 -10.15
CA LYS A 34 24.87 16.52 -10.03
C LYS A 34 25.03 17.02 -8.60
N ILE A 35 23.96 16.95 -7.79
CA ILE A 35 24.00 17.30 -6.37
C ILE A 35 24.92 16.34 -5.62
N GLU A 36 24.89 15.04 -5.92
CA GLU A 36 25.75 14.03 -5.32
C GLU A 36 27.22 14.25 -5.68
N GLU A 37 27.51 14.48 -6.98
CA GLU A 37 28.85 14.78 -7.47
C GLU A 37 29.44 16.04 -6.80
N LEU A 38 28.66 17.15 -6.75
CA LEU A 38 29.09 18.39 -6.12
C LEU A 38 29.23 18.24 -4.59
N SER A 39 28.35 17.48 -3.94
CA SER A 39 28.45 17.24 -2.50
C SER A 39 29.74 16.51 -2.15
N ALA A 40 30.14 15.52 -2.95
CA ALA A 40 31.39 14.79 -2.75
C ALA A 40 32.63 15.70 -2.94
N LEU A 41 32.56 16.69 -3.87
CA LEU A 41 33.62 17.65 -4.09
C LEU A 41 33.72 18.71 -2.97
N VAL A 42 32.61 19.18 -2.44
CA VAL A 42 32.54 20.14 -1.33
C VAL A 42 33.13 19.55 -0.04
N GLU A 43 32.92 18.25 0.22
CA GLU A 43 33.53 17.57 1.37
C GLU A 43 35.07 17.50 1.29
N THR A 44 35.65 17.69 0.10
CA THR A 44 37.10 17.62 -0.14
C THR A 44 37.77 18.96 -0.35
N SER A 45 37.01 20.06 -0.51
CA SER A 45 37.53 21.40 -0.80
C SER A 45 36.74 22.50 -0.04
N GLU A 46 37.47 23.49 0.54
CA GLU A 46 36.90 24.64 1.28
C GLU A 46 36.34 25.76 0.35
N ALA A 47 35.68 25.43 -0.74
CA ALA A 47 35.23 26.44 -1.71
C ALA A 47 33.77 26.89 -1.42
N ASP A 48 33.63 28.07 -0.82
CA ASP A 48 32.32 28.73 -0.51
C ASP A 48 31.38 28.85 -1.73
N THR A 49 31.93 29.05 -2.94
CA THR A 49 31.18 29.14 -4.19
C THR A 49 30.43 27.85 -4.55
N MET A 50 31.03 26.69 -4.26
CA MET A 50 30.41 25.39 -4.54
C MET A 50 29.24 25.10 -3.59
N SER A 51 29.31 25.58 -2.35
CA SER A 51 28.22 25.43 -1.37
C SER A 51 26.95 26.19 -1.78
N VAL A 52 27.12 27.38 -2.37
CA VAL A 52 26.03 28.20 -2.90
C VAL A 52 25.38 27.53 -4.11
N GLU A 53 26.18 26.97 -5.02
CA GLU A 53 25.66 26.25 -6.19
C GLU A 53 24.92 24.96 -5.80
N LEU A 54 25.47 24.21 -4.85
CA LEU A 54 24.82 23.03 -4.28
C LEU A 54 23.45 23.36 -3.68
N THR A 55 23.34 24.46 -2.95
CA THR A 55 22.08 24.94 -2.35
C THR A 55 21.06 25.29 -3.44
N LYS A 56 21.49 25.98 -4.51
CA LYS A 56 20.64 26.31 -5.65
C LYS A 56 20.12 25.05 -6.36
N LEU A 57 20.98 24.05 -6.59
CA LEU A 57 20.59 22.79 -7.21
C LEU A 57 19.61 22.00 -6.34
N LYS A 58 19.82 21.92 -5.02
CA LYS A 58 18.90 21.28 -4.09
C LYS A 58 17.52 21.94 -4.11
N THR A 59 17.48 23.29 -4.09
CA THR A 59 16.23 24.04 -4.19
C THR A 59 15.52 23.81 -5.52
N LYS A 60 16.29 23.74 -6.63
CA LYS A 60 15.73 23.46 -7.95
C LYS A 60 15.18 22.04 -8.05
N ALA A 61 15.90 21.04 -7.53
CA ALA A 61 15.44 19.65 -7.50
C ALA A 61 14.15 19.51 -6.70
N GLN A 62 14.11 20.12 -5.51
CA GLN A 62 12.93 20.10 -4.64
C GLN A 62 11.71 20.72 -5.34
N LYS A 63 11.87 21.90 -5.95
CA LYS A 63 10.80 22.58 -6.68
C LYS A 63 10.29 21.76 -7.86
N GLN A 64 11.19 21.16 -8.65
CA GLN A 64 10.80 20.32 -9.77
C GLN A 64 10.07 19.04 -9.31
N LEU A 65 10.50 18.44 -8.19
CA LEU A 65 9.84 17.29 -7.62
C LEU A 65 8.41 17.65 -7.17
N GLU A 66 8.23 18.78 -6.49
CA GLU A 66 6.92 19.28 -6.08
C GLU A 66 5.99 19.54 -7.26
N GLU A 67 6.49 20.22 -8.30
CA GLU A 67 5.71 20.49 -9.52
C GLU A 67 5.32 19.23 -10.28
N LEU A 68 6.20 18.22 -10.29
CA LEU A 68 5.95 16.94 -10.93
C LEU A 68 4.92 16.12 -10.16
N TYR A 69 5.10 15.97 -8.83
CA TYR A 69 4.22 15.15 -8.01
C TYR A 69 2.84 15.77 -7.79
N ALA A 70 2.72 17.08 -7.90
CA ALA A 70 1.41 17.76 -7.92
C ALA A 70 0.56 17.44 -9.18
N LYS A 71 1.16 16.88 -10.23
CA LYS A 71 0.51 16.66 -11.54
C LYS A 71 0.53 15.21 -12.01
N LEU A 72 0.77 14.26 -11.10
CA LEU A 72 0.80 12.85 -11.47
C LEU A 72 -0.56 12.39 -12.03
N ASP A 73 -0.54 11.88 -13.25
CA ASP A 73 -1.70 11.21 -13.84
C ASP A 73 -1.89 9.79 -13.22
N PRO A 74 -3.04 9.13 -13.42
CA PRO A 74 -3.31 7.80 -12.85
C PRO A 74 -2.30 6.72 -13.24
N TRP A 75 -1.70 6.81 -14.43
CA TRP A 75 -0.67 5.88 -14.85
C TRP A 75 0.67 6.13 -14.11
N MET A 76 1.07 7.39 -13.95
CA MET A 76 2.24 7.75 -13.15
C MET A 76 2.05 7.31 -11.69
N LYS A 77 0.86 7.50 -11.10
CA LYS A 77 0.53 6.98 -9.76
C LYS A 77 0.62 5.46 -9.70
N THR A 78 0.20 4.75 -10.73
CA THR A 78 0.36 3.28 -10.84
C THR A 78 1.84 2.89 -10.78
N GLN A 79 2.71 3.63 -11.47
CA GLN A 79 4.15 3.38 -11.44
C GLN A 79 4.75 3.68 -10.05
N VAL A 80 4.32 4.77 -9.39
CA VAL A 80 4.73 5.06 -8.00
C VAL A 80 4.24 3.98 -7.03
N ALA A 81 3.00 3.50 -7.15
CA ALA A 81 2.45 2.41 -6.33
C ALA A 81 3.29 1.12 -6.44
N ARG A 82 3.87 0.87 -7.61
CA ARG A 82 4.69 -0.30 -7.93
C ARG A 82 6.18 -0.11 -7.65
N HIS A 83 6.58 1.05 -7.18
CA HIS A 83 8.00 1.36 -7.00
C HIS A 83 8.70 0.30 -6.12
N PRO A 84 9.86 -0.25 -6.56
CA PRO A 84 10.52 -1.37 -5.86
C PRO A 84 11.01 -1.04 -4.46
N GLU A 85 11.23 0.22 -4.14
CA GLU A 85 11.73 0.69 -2.84
C GLU A 85 10.62 1.14 -1.88
N ARG A 86 9.34 1.01 -2.23
CA ARG A 86 8.25 1.28 -1.29
C ARG A 86 8.33 0.37 -0.06
N PRO A 87 7.95 0.87 1.13
CA PRO A 87 7.83 0.03 2.33
C PRO A 87 6.90 -1.15 2.08
N ARG A 88 7.28 -2.32 2.59
CA ARG A 88 6.55 -3.59 2.47
C ARG A 88 6.01 -4.02 3.82
N PHE A 89 5.21 -5.07 3.84
CA PHE A 89 4.60 -5.58 5.07
C PHE A 89 5.61 -5.74 6.22
N ARG A 90 6.79 -6.32 5.95
CA ARG A 90 7.83 -6.52 6.96
C ARG A 90 8.39 -5.21 7.50
N ASP A 91 8.47 -4.15 6.71
CA ASP A 91 8.94 -2.83 7.14
C ASP A 91 7.94 -2.18 8.10
N TYR A 92 6.65 -2.26 7.78
CA TYR A 92 5.60 -1.79 8.68
C TYR A 92 5.58 -2.57 9.98
N CYS A 93 5.69 -3.91 9.93
CA CYS A 93 5.77 -4.74 11.14
C CYS A 93 6.99 -4.39 11.99
N ALA A 94 8.17 -4.28 11.39
CA ALA A 94 9.40 -3.97 12.12
C ALA A 94 9.36 -2.61 12.82
N ALA A 95 8.69 -1.61 12.24
CA ALA A 95 8.61 -0.27 12.79
C ALA A 95 7.45 -0.05 13.76
N LEU A 96 6.31 -0.72 13.55
CA LEU A 96 5.06 -0.41 14.23
C LEU A 96 4.60 -1.49 15.22
N VAL A 97 5.19 -2.70 15.18
CA VAL A 97 4.72 -3.84 15.97
C VAL A 97 5.85 -4.39 16.84
N THR A 98 5.63 -4.46 18.14
CA THR A 98 6.51 -5.14 19.09
C THR A 98 5.95 -6.51 19.44
N ASP A 99 6.79 -7.40 19.96
CA ASP A 99 6.45 -8.77 20.37
C ASP A 99 5.74 -9.56 19.24
N TYR A 100 6.13 -9.32 17.98
CA TYR A 100 5.51 -9.95 16.82
C TYR A 100 5.84 -11.43 16.73
N SER A 101 4.81 -12.25 16.66
CA SER A 101 4.89 -13.70 16.44
C SER A 101 4.16 -14.07 15.16
N GLU A 102 4.91 -14.42 14.10
CA GLU A 102 4.39 -14.83 12.81
C GLU A 102 3.67 -16.19 12.90
N LEU A 103 2.52 -16.31 12.28
CA LEU A 103 1.70 -17.52 12.23
C LEU A 103 1.67 -18.10 10.80
N ALA A 104 2.39 -19.17 10.58
CA ALA A 104 2.49 -19.84 9.28
C ALA A 104 1.43 -20.91 9.04
N GLY A 105 1.15 -21.20 7.78
CA GLY A 105 0.33 -22.31 7.29
C GLY A 105 -1.19 -22.11 7.41
N ASP A 106 -1.91 -22.69 6.45
CA ASP A 106 -3.39 -22.68 6.41
C ASP A 106 -4.03 -23.79 7.24
N ARG A 107 -3.25 -24.73 7.76
CA ARG A 107 -3.67 -25.95 8.48
C ARG A 107 -4.47 -26.93 7.62
N THR A 108 -4.43 -26.77 6.30
CA THR A 108 -5.15 -27.64 5.36
C THR A 108 -4.21 -28.24 4.32
N PHE A 109 -3.38 -27.39 3.69
CA PHE A 109 -2.51 -27.82 2.59
C PHE A 109 -1.06 -27.37 2.78
N ALA A 110 -0.80 -26.03 2.85
CA ALA A 110 0.57 -25.52 2.87
C ALA A 110 0.70 -24.12 3.47
N GLU A 111 1.93 -23.63 3.52
CA GLU A 111 2.25 -22.22 3.72
C GLU A 111 2.21 -21.47 2.38
N ASP A 112 1.64 -20.27 2.39
CA ASP A 112 1.80 -19.30 1.30
C ASP A 112 2.42 -18.00 1.84
N PRO A 113 3.69 -17.74 1.53
CA PRO A 113 4.39 -16.56 2.02
C PRO A 113 3.97 -15.25 1.34
N ALA A 114 3.06 -15.28 0.35
CA ALA A 114 2.52 -14.05 -0.25
C ALA A 114 1.60 -13.27 0.70
N ILE A 115 0.98 -13.95 1.68
CA ILE A 115 0.31 -13.30 2.82
C ILE A 115 1.09 -13.67 4.08
N LEU A 116 1.53 -12.67 4.82
CA LEU A 116 2.11 -12.84 6.14
C LEU A 116 1.10 -12.37 7.20
N GLY A 117 1.21 -12.90 8.40
CA GLY A 117 0.37 -12.43 9.50
C GLY A 117 0.74 -13.08 10.82
N GLY A 118 0.29 -12.47 11.90
CA GLY A 118 0.60 -12.92 13.24
C GLY A 118 -0.05 -12.05 14.31
N VAL A 119 0.39 -12.28 15.53
CA VAL A 119 -0.02 -11.51 16.73
C VAL A 119 1.13 -10.66 17.22
N GLY A 120 0.82 -9.50 17.79
CA GLY A 120 1.82 -8.59 18.34
C GLY A 120 1.19 -7.40 19.03
N LYS A 121 1.98 -6.38 19.32
CA LYS A 121 1.51 -5.11 19.89
C LYS A 121 1.75 -3.98 18.89
N PHE A 122 0.70 -3.55 18.20
CA PHE A 122 0.75 -2.41 17.29
C PHE A 122 0.76 -1.11 18.11
N MET A 123 1.89 -0.40 18.11
CA MET A 123 2.09 0.81 18.93
C MET A 123 1.63 0.62 20.39
N GLY A 124 1.95 -0.56 20.97
CA GLY A 124 1.59 -0.94 22.34
C GLY A 124 0.23 -1.61 22.52
N ARG A 125 -0.67 -1.55 21.53
CA ARG A 125 -1.99 -2.19 21.54
C ARG A 125 -1.90 -3.64 21.07
N PRO A 126 -2.31 -4.66 21.85
CA PRO A 126 -2.40 -6.03 21.36
C PRO A 126 -3.28 -6.11 20.12
N CYS A 127 -2.81 -6.73 19.07
CA CYS A 127 -3.52 -6.84 17.81
C CYS A 127 -3.12 -8.08 17.00
N VAL A 128 -3.92 -8.39 16.01
CA VAL A 128 -3.54 -9.20 14.85
C VAL A 128 -3.14 -8.27 13.72
N ILE A 129 -2.00 -8.57 13.09
CA ILE A 129 -1.59 -7.89 11.87
C ILE A 129 -1.37 -8.91 10.75
N LEU A 130 -1.86 -8.61 9.56
CA LEU A 130 -1.73 -9.43 8.37
C LEU A 130 -1.61 -8.56 7.11
N GLY A 131 -1.06 -9.09 6.03
CA GLY A 131 -0.94 -8.34 4.79
C GLY A 131 -0.13 -9.07 3.73
N HIS A 132 -0.07 -8.46 2.55
CA HIS A 132 0.69 -8.98 1.42
C HIS A 132 2.17 -8.61 1.55
N GLU A 133 3.03 -9.58 1.25
CA GLU A 133 4.47 -9.39 1.15
C GLU A 133 4.93 -9.67 -0.28
N LYS A 134 5.63 -8.69 -0.89
CA LYS A 134 6.14 -8.83 -2.26
C LYS A 134 7.60 -9.30 -2.33
N GLY A 135 8.37 -9.16 -1.26
CA GLY A 135 9.81 -9.40 -1.23
C GLY A 135 10.63 -8.27 -1.91
N ARG A 136 11.87 -8.05 -1.50
CA ARG A 136 12.76 -6.99 -2.03
C ARG A 136 13.61 -7.48 -3.21
N THR A 137 14.34 -8.55 -2.99
CA THR A 137 15.21 -9.16 -4.00
C THR A 137 14.40 -10.01 -4.98
N THR A 138 14.98 -10.32 -6.13
CA THR A 138 14.33 -11.21 -7.12
C THR A 138 13.98 -12.57 -6.50
N GLN A 139 14.86 -13.14 -5.68
CA GLN A 139 14.60 -14.41 -5.00
C GLN A 139 13.44 -14.32 -4.02
N GLU A 140 13.38 -13.23 -3.22
CA GLU A 140 12.27 -12.99 -2.30
C GLU A 140 10.96 -12.76 -3.06
N ARG A 141 10.98 -12.00 -4.16
CA ARG A 141 9.79 -11.78 -4.99
C ARG A 141 9.24 -13.09 -5.55
N LEU A 142 10.10 -13.99 -6.02
CA LEU A 142 9.69 -15.32 -6.45
C LEU A 142 9.12 -16.14 -5.29
N LYS A 143 9.77 -16.12 -4.12
CA LYS A 143 9.29 -16.80 -2.91
C LYS A 143 7.90 -16.31 -2.48
N HIS A 144 7.69 -14.99 -2.47
CA HIS A 144 6.44 -14.35 -2.09
C HIS A 144 5.45 -14.21 -3.26
N ASN A 145 5.75 -14.80 -4.41
CA ASN A 145 4.90 -14.79 -5.58
C ASN A 145 4.45 -13.38 -6.00
N PHE A 146 5.34 -12.40 -5.82
CA PHE A 146 5.07 -10.96 -6.07
C PHE A 146 3.86 -10.40 -5.29
N GLY A 147 3.54 -10.98 -4.14
CA GLY A 147 2.37 -10.63 -3.34
C GLY A 147 1.07 -11.22 -3.86
N MET A 148 1.11 -12.07 -4.88
CA MET A 148 -0.08 -12.74 -5.42
C MET A 148 -0.32 -14.04 -4.65
N ALA A 149 -1.29 -14.02 -3.74
CA ALA A 149 -1.57 -15.15 -2.88
C ALA A 149 -2.32 -16.29 -3.59
N ARG A 150 -1.97 -17.50 -3.17
CA ARG A 150 -2.68 -18.76 -3.47
C ARG A 150 -3.79 -19.00 -2.44
N PRO A 151 -4.66 -20.01 -2.62
CA PRO A 151 -5.74 -20.32 -1.68
C PRO A 151 -5.27 -20.45 -0.22
N GLU A 152 -4.07 -21.00 -0.04
CA GLU A 152 -3.45 -21.22 1.28
C GLU A 152 -3.22 -19.89 2.04
N GLY A 153 -2.84 -18.83 1.33
CA GLY A 153 -2.65 -17.51 1.90
C GLY A 153 -3.96 -16.94 2.47
N TYR A 154 -5.04 -17.04 1.72
CA TYR A 154 -6.37 -16.57 2.16
C TYR A 154 -6.92 -17.43 3.30
N ARG A 155 -6.76 -18.75 3.27
CA ARG A 155 -7.15 -19.64 4.38
C ARG A 155 -6.35 -19.34 5.65
N LYS A 156 -5.06 -19.07 5.52
CA LYS A 156 -4.23 -18.59 6.63
C LYS A 156 -4.76 -17.27 7.20
N ALA A 157 -5.11 -16.31 6.35
CA ALA A 157 -5.70 -15.04 6.78
C ALA A 157 -7.01 -15.27 7.56
N ILE A 158 -7.90 -16.15 7.08
CA ILE A 158 -9.13 -16.54 7.80
C ILE A 158 -8.79 -17.07 9.18
N ARG A 159 -7.88 -18.04 9.28
CA ARG A 159 -7.44 -18.64 10.55
C ARG A 159 -6.90 -17.61 11.53
N ILE A 160 -6.12 -16.64 11.05
CA ILE A 160 -5.55 -15.58 11.87
C ILE A 160 -6.66 -14.61 12.32
N MET A 161 -7.63 -14.29 11.46
CA MET A 161 -8.81 -13.51 11.80
C MET A 161 -9.72 -14.23 12.79
N ASP A 162 -9.83 -15.56 12.75
CA ASP A 162 -10.55 -16.35 13.76
C ASP A 162 -9.91 -16.22 15.14
N LEU A 163 -8.59 -16.21 15.22
CA LEU A 163 -7.87 -15.95 16.47
C LEU A 163 -8.14 -14.52 16.97
N ALA A 164 -8.15 -13.53 16.09
CA ALA A 164 -8.47 -12.15 16.45
C ALA A 164 -9.85 -12.05 17.11
N ASP A 165 -10.85 -12.65 16.49
CA ASP A 165 -12.23 -12.65 17.00
C ASP A 165 -12.34 -13.40 18.33
N LYS A 166 -11.71 -14.58 18.44
CA LYS A 166 -11.69 -15.39 19.65
C LYS A 166 -11.06 -14.66 20.84
N PHE A 167 -9.96 -13.96 20.62
CA PHE A 167 -9.22 -13.25 21.67
C PHE A 167 -9.58 -11.76 21.77
N GLN A 168 -10.60 -11.31 21.03
CA GLN A 168 -11.08 -9.92 21.00
C GLN A 168 -9.96 -8.91 20.67
N LEU A 169 -9.09 -9.27 19.72
CA LEU A 169 -8.00 -8.45 19.24
C LEU A 169 -8.40 -7.70 17.96
N PRO A 170 -8.13 -6.39 17.84
CA PRO A 170 -8.33 -5.69 16.58
C PRO A 170 -7.42 -6.26 15.48
N VAL A 171 -7.87 -6.11 14.24
CA VAL A 171 -7.16 -6.57 13.05
C VAL A 171 -6.63 -5.37 12.26
N VAL A 172 -5.33 -5.38 11.95
CA VAL A 172 -4.69 -4.46 11.01
C VAL A 172 -4.34 -5.24 9.75
N SER A 173 -4.79 -4.76 8.59
CA SER A 173 -4.51 -5.37 7.29
C SER A 173 -3.78 -4.40 6.37
N LEU A 174 -2.63 -4.83 5.83
CA LEU A 174 -1.83 -4.07 4.87
C LEU A 174 -1.89 -4.74 3.50
N VAL A 175 -2.44 -4.03 2.52
CA VAL A 175 -2.71 -4.57 1.18
C VAL A 175 -1.70 -4.05 0.18
N ASP A 176 -0.97 -4.95 -0.47
CA ASP A 176 -0.07 -4.65 -1.58
C ASP A 176 0.05 -5.86 -2.52
N THR A 177 -0.88 -6.00 -3.44
CA THR A 177 -0.93 -7.10 -4.42
C THR A 177 -1.48 -6.64 -5.75
N ALA A 178 -0.95 -7.15 -6.84
CA ALA A 178 -1.52 -6.97 -8.17
C ALA A 178 -2.81 -7.79 -8.39
N GLY A 179 -3.07 -8.77 -7.50
CA GLY A 179 -4.23 -9.67 -7.56
C GLY A 179 -3.94 -11.02 -6.92
N ALA A 180 -4.89 -11.93 -7.02
CA ALA A 180 -4.69 -13.32 -6.63
C ALA A 180 -3.82 -14.07 -7.65
N TYR A 181 -3.12 -15.12 -7.22
CA TYR A 181 -2.32 -15.95 -8.13
C TYR A 181 -3.18 -16.66 -9.17
N PRO A 182 -2.93 -16.47 -10.49
CA PRO A 182 -3.81 -16.95 -11.55
C PRO A 182 -3.43 -18.34 -12.08
N GLY A 183 -2.61 -19.10 -11.36
CA GLY A 183 -2.11 -20.39 -11.85
C GLY A 183 -3.09 -21.54 -11.64
N ILE A 184 -3.00 -22.57 -12.50
CA ILE A 184 -3.83 -23.77 -12.48
C ILE A 184 -3.88 -24.41 -11.08
N GLY A 185 -2.72 -24.58 -10.42
CA GLY A 185 -2.67 -25.16 -9.08
C GLY A 185 -3.42 -24.34 -8.01
N ALA A 186 -3.67 -23.05 -8.21
CA ALA A 186 -4.53 -22.27 -7.32
C ALA A 186 -6.01 -22.56 -7.61
N GLU A 187 -6.40 -22.64 -8.88
CA GLU A 187 -7.76 -22.98 -9.27
C GLU A 187 -8.15 -24.38 -8.78
N GLU A 188 -7.28 -25.38 -8.94
CA GLU A 188 -7.48 -26.76 -8.45
C GLU A 188 -7.69 -26.84 -6.93
N ARG A 189 -7.15 -25.87 -6.16
CA ARG A 189 -7.30 -25.82 -4.70
C ARG A 189 -8.31 -24.78 -4.23
N GLY A 190 -9.17 -24.28 -5.14
CA GLY A 190 -10.31 -23.44 -4.80
C GLY A 190 -9.95 -21.97 -4.55
N GLN A 191 -9.22 -21.33 -5.48
CA GLN A 191 -8.82 -19.92 -5.37
C GLN A 191 -10.01 -18.97 -5.13
N ALA A 192 -11.06 -19.10 -5.94
CA ALA A 192 -12.24 -18.24 -5.83
C ALA A 192 -12.96 -18.43 -4.50
N GLU A 193 -13.10 -19.68 -4.03
CA GLU A 193 -13.71 -20.00 -2.74
C GLU A 193 -12.90 -19.41 -1.58
N ALA A 194 -11.58 -19.57 -1.58
CA ALA A 194 -10.71 -19.07 -0.53
C ALA A 194 -10.76 -17.52 -0.44
N ILE A 195 -10.80 -16.83 -1.57
CA ILE A 195 -10.99 -15.37 -1.64
C ILE A 195 -12.36 -14.98 -1.06
N ALA A 196 -13.43 -15.63 -1.49
CA ALA A 196 -14.78 -15.35 -1.04
C ALA A 196 -14.93 -15.55 0.47
N ARG A 197 -14.40 -16.66 1.00
CA ARG A 197 -14.36 -16.95 2.45
C ARG A 197 -13.57 -15.94 3.24
N SER A 198 -12.41 -15.48 2.73
CA SER A 198 -11.63 -14.46 3.40
C SER A 198 -12.39 -13.12 3.46
N THR A 199 -13.05 -12.73 2.37
CA THR A 199 -13.93 -11.56 2.31
C THR A 199 -15.09 -11.69 3.31
N GLU A 200 -15.79 -12.82 3.30
CA GLU A 200 -16.88 -13.12 4.25
C GLU A 200 -16.37 -13.00 5.70
N ARG A 201 -15.17 -13.53 5.98
CA ARG A 201 -14.60 -13.48 7.32
C ARG A 201 -14.29 -12.04 7.75
N CYS A 202 -13.71 -11.22 6.87
CA CYS A 202 -13.55 -9.79 7.14
C CYS A 202 -14.91 -9.14 7.52
N LEU A 203 -15.97 -9.43 6.77
CA LEU A 203 -17.30 -8.83 6.98
C LEU A 203 -17.96 -9.29 8.25
N THR A 204 -17.70 -10.52 8.73
CA THR A 204 -18.34 -11.12 9.89
C THR A 204 -17.59 -10.95 11.22
N LEU A 205 -16.36 -10.41 11.18
CA LEU A 205 -15.56 -10.15 12.39
C LEU A 205 -16.33 -9.29 13.41
N GLY A 206 -16.33 -9.71 14.67
CA GLY A 206 -16.86 -8.96 15.80
C GLY A 206 -15.89 -7.94 16.40
N VAL A 207 -14.65 -7.90 15.90
CA VAL A 207 -13.60 -6.98 16.36
C VAL A 207 -13.34 -5.89 15.33
N PRO A 208 -12.77 -4.73 15.74
CA PRO A 208 -12.34 -3.69 14.81
C PRO A 208 -11.37 -4.22 13.75
N MET A 209 -11.58 -3.85 12.50
CA MET A 209 -10.64 -4.13 11.41
C MET A 209 -10.36 -2.86 10.62
N VAL A 210 -9.08 -2.52 10.51
CA VAL A 210 -8.58 -1.40 9.72
C VAL A 210 -7.70 -1.94 8.60
N SER A 211 -8.01 -1.58 7.36
CA SER A 211 -7.27 -2.00 6.17
C SER A 211 -6.61 -0.79 5.49
N VAL A 212 -5.35 -0.93 5.09
CA VAL A 212 -4.63 0.12 4.36
C VAL A 212 -4.05 -0.45 3.08
N ILE A 213 -4.35 0.17 1.95
CA ILE A 213 -3.73 -0.14 0.67
C ILE A 213 -2.46 0.70 0.57
N VAL A 214 -1.30 0.03 0.70
CA VAL A 214 0.02 0.68 0.81
C VAL A 214 0.78 0.74 -0.51
N GLY A 215 0.27 0.06 -1.53
CA GLY A 215 0.83 0.04 -2.89
C GLY A 215 -0.25 -0.28 -3.91
N GLU A 216 -0.34 -1.53 -4.38
CA GLU A 216 -1.41 -1.98 -5.26
C GLU A 216 -2.50 -2.72 -4.49
N GLY A 217 -3.76 -2.37 -4.74
CA GLY A 217 -4.93 -3.11 -4.31
C GLY A 217 -5.58 -3.80 -5.50
N GLY A 218 -5.09 -4.98 -5.91
CA GLY A 218 -5.57 -5.67 -7.10
C GLY A 218 -6.68 -6.68 -6.83
N SER A 219 -7.84 -6.47 -7.46
CA SER A 219 -8.91 -7.47 -7.64
C SER A 219 -9.33 -8.17 -6.35
N GLY A 220 -9.78 -9.42 -6.46
CA GLY A 220 -10.18 -10.28 -5.34
C GLY A 220 -9.08 -10.47 -4.30
N GLY A 221 -7.81 -10.45 -4.71
CA GLY A 221 -6.67 -10.52 -3.81
C GLY A 221 -6.67 -9.40 -2.78
N ALA A 222 -6.97 -8.18 -3.21
CA ALA A 222 -7.08 -7.04 -2.32
C ALA A 222 -8.36 -7.08 -1.48
N VAL A 223 -9.53 -7.34 -2.09
CA VAL A 223 -10.84 -7.36 -1.41
C VAL A 223 -10.85 -8.37 -0.27
N ALA A 224 -10.19 -9.52 -0.45
CA ALA A 224 -10.06 -10.57 0.55
C ALA A 224 -9.45 -10.09 1.90
N LEU A 225 -8.72 -8.99 1.90
CA LEU A 225 -8.08 -8.39 3.08
C LEU A 225 -8.46 -6.92 3.32
N ALA A 226 -9.19 -6.29 2.39
CA ALA A 226 -9.57 -4.88 2.45
C ALA A 226 -11.03 -4.63 2.86
N SER A 227 -11.71 -5.63 3.40
CA SER A 227 -13.13 -5.52 3.79
C SER A 227 -13.32 -5.13 5.26
N GLY A 228 -12.54 -4.14 5.74
CA GLY A 228 -12.54 -3.66 7.12
C GLY A 228 -13.63 -2.64 7.47
N ASN A 229 -13.68 -2.24 8.75
CA ASN A 229 -14.49 -1.12 9.22
C ASN A 229 -14.05 0.22 8.64
N THR A 230 -12.73 0.36 8.44
CA THR A 230 -12.10 1.51 7.83
C THR A 230 -11.14 1.01 6.75
N VAL A 231 -11.22 1.56 5.56
CA VAL A 231 -10.33 1.26 4.43
C VAL A 231 -9.66 2.55 4.00
N MET A 232 -8.35 2.61 4.12
CA MET A 232 -7.55 3.78 3.76
C MET A 232 -6.58 3.43 2.62
N MET A 233 -6.08 4.45 1.96
CA MET A 233 -5.05 4.29 0.93
C MET A 233 -3.93 5.30 1.14
N LEU A 234 -2.70 4.90 0.83
CA LEU A 234 -1.63 5.86 0.60
C LEU A 234 -1.94 6.71 -0.63
N GLU A 235 -1.52 7.97 -0.64
CA GLU A 235 -1.83 9.00 -1.64
C GLU A 235 -1.56 8.58 -3.09
N HIS A 236 -0.47 7.82 -3.28
CA HIS A 236 -0.05 7.33 -4.60
C HIS A 236 -0.27 5.82 -4.76
N ALA A 237 -1.03 5.19 -3.87
CA ALA A 237 -1.50 3.83 -4.05
C ALA A 237 -2.63 3.77 -5.10
N ILE A 238 -2.85 2.59 -5.66
CA ILE A 238 -3.97 2.30 -6.57
C ILE A 238 -4.83 1.16 -6.04
N TYR A 239 -6.14 1.20 -6.32
CA TYR A 239 -7.04 0.11 -5.99
C TYR A 239 -8.01 -0.12 -7.16
N SER A 240 -8.02 -1.33 -7.71
CA SER A 240 -8.76 -1.65 -8.94
C SER A 240 -9.18 -3.11 -9.01
N VAL A 241 -10.17 -3.39 -9.86
CA VAL A 241 -10.67 -4.76 -10.11
C VAL A 241 -9.74 -5.57 -11.03
N ILE A 242 -8.88 -4.90 -11.79
CA ILE A 242 -7.92 -5.50 -12.73
C ILE A 242 -6.75 -4.52 -12.93
N THR A 243 -5.60 -5.00 -13.36
CA THR A 243 -4.48 -4.11 -13.72
C THR A 243 -4.81 -3.28 -14.97
N PRO A 244 -4.28 -2.05 -15.09
CA PRO A 244 -4.50 -1.24 -16.30
C PRO A 244 -4.10 -1.94 -17.60
N GLU A 245 -3.01 -2.71 -17.58
CA GLU A 245 -2.55 -3.52 -18.72
C GLU A 245 -3.56 -4.62 -19.08
N GLY A 246 -4.12 -5.29 -18.04
CA GLY A 246 -5.15 -6.30 -18.22
C GLY A 246 -6.44 -5.72 -18.81
N ALA A 247 -6.87 -4.57 -18.28
CA ALA A 247 -8.05 -3.85 -18.81
C ALA A 247 -7.85 -3.44 -20.26
N ALA A 248 -6.68 -2.87 -20.59
CA ALA A 248 -6.34 -2.47 -21.96
C ALA A 248 -6.35 -3.67 -22.92
N SER A 249 -5.80 -4.80 -22.49
CA SER A 249 -5.79 -6.04 -23.27
C SER A 249 -7.20 -6.56 -23.55
N ILE A 250 -8.10 -6.51 -22.58
CA ILE A 250 -9.48 -6.98 -22.72
C ILE A 250 -10.30 -6.02 -23.59
N LEU A 251 -10.22 -4.72 -23.32
CA LEU A 251 -11.06 -3.71 -23.98
C LEU A 251 -10.58 -3.41 -25.40
N TRP A 252 -9.28 -3.35 -25.62
CA TRP A 252 -8.70 -2.86 -26.87
C TRP A 252 -7.75 -3.86 -27.56
N ARG A 253 -7.53 -5.04 -26.95
CA ARG A 253 -6.57 -6.05 -27.42
C ARG A 253 -5.13 -5.50 -27.55
N ASP A 254 -4.80 -4.49 -26.76
CA ASP A 254 -3.50 -3.81 -26.77
C ASP A 254 -3.12 -3.39 -25.36
N ALA A 255 -2.21 -4.12 -24.74
CA ALA A 255 -1.66 -3.81 -23.39
C ALA A 255 -0.87 -2.48 -23.37
N GLY A 256 -0.36 -2.01 -24.51
CA GLY A 256 0.34 -0.72 -24.63
C GLY A 256 -0.53 0.50 -24.30
N ARG A 257 -1.86 0.33 -24.32
CA ARG A 257 -2.84 1.37 -23.94
C ARG A 257 -3.14 1.40 -22.43
N ALA A 258 -2.28 0.81 -21.59
CA ALA A 258 -2.45 0.77 -20.14
C ALA A 258 -2.65 2.17 -19.52
N LYS A 259 -1.99 3.21 -20.06
CA LYS A 259 -2.15 4.59 -19.58
C LYS A 259 -3.59 5.09 -19.75
N GLU A 260 -4.21 4.84 -20.91
CA GLU A 260 -5.60 5.22 -21.16
C GLU A 260 -6.55 4.44 -20.24
N ALA A 261 -6.26 3.15 -20.03
CA ALA A 261 -7.03 2.32 -19.12
C ALA A 261 -6.95 2.85 -17.68
N ALA A 262 -5.76 3.17 -17.19
CA ALA A 262 -5.57 3.70 -15.84
C ALA A 262 -6.40 4.97 -15.59
N ILE A 263 -6.46 5.88 -16.58
CA ILE A 263 -7.26 7.11 -16.52
C ILE A 263 -8.76 6.80 -16.49
N ALA A 264 -9.21 5.88 -17.35
CA ALA A 264 -10.62 5.55 -17.48
C ALA A 264 -11.18 4.78 -16.27
N MET A 265 -10.35 3.97 -15.63
CA MET A 265 -10.75 3.06 -14.55
C MET A 265 -10.95 3.74 -13.19
N LYS A 266 -10.53 4.99 -13.01
CA LYS A 266 -10.69 5.72 -11.74
C LYS A 266 -10.12 4.97 -10.53
N ILE A 267 -8.81 4.65 -10.58
CA ILE A 267 -8.15 3.75 -9.64
C ILE A 267 -7.32 4.43 -8.57
N THR A 268 -7.23 5.77 -8.61
CA THR A 268 -6.39 6.53 -7.66
C THR A 268 -7.08 6.71 -6.31
N ALA A 269 -6.30 6.98 -5.26
CA ALA A 269 -6.86 7.28 -3.95
C ALA A 269 -7.85 8.45 -3.99
N GLN A 270 -7.59 9.46 -4.81
CA GLN A 270 -8.46 10.63 -4.97
C GLN A 270 -9.79 10.25 -5.62
N ASP A 271 -9.76 9.49 -6.73
CA ASP A 271 -10.97 8.99 -7.38
C ASP A 271 -11.82 8.16 -6.42
N LEU A 272 -11.19 7.25 -5.68
CA LEU A 272 -11.88 6.31 -4.79
C LEU A 272 -12.42 6.98 -3.51
N MET A 273 -11.77 8.04 -3.06
CA MET A 273 -12.27 8.88 -1.98
C MET A 273 -13.52 9.65 -2.42
N GLU A 274 -13.50 10.24 -3.62
CA GLU A 274 -14.67 10.92 -4.22
C GLU A 274 -15.85 9.98 -4.39
N MET A 275 -15.61 8.73 -4.80
CA MET A 275 -16.64 7.70 -4.95
C MET A 275 -17.08 7.04 -3.63
N GLY A 276 -16.49 7.40 -2.48
CA GLY A 276 -16.82 6.81 -1.18
C GLY A 276 -16.41 5.34 -1.05
N VAL A 277 -15.46 4.86 -1.86
CA VAL A 277 -14.94 3.48 -1.78
C VAL A 277 -13.93 3.33 -0.64
N ILE A 278 -13.17 4.40 -0.35
CA ILE A 278 -12.26 4.47 0.79
C ILE A 278 -12.68 5.56 1.77
N ASP A 279 -12.20 5.48 3.01
CA ASP A 279 -12.61 6.36 4.10
C ASP A 279 -11.60 7.48 4.36
N ALA A 280 -10.33 7.30 3.96
CA ALA A 280 -9.30 8.34 4.07
C ALA A 280 -8.12 8.09 3.13
N ILE A 281 -7.46 9.19 2.75
CA ILE A 281 -6.16 9.18 2.08
C ILE A 281 -5.10 9.46 3.14
N ILE A 282 -4.03 8.68 3.14
CA ILE A 282 -2.85 8.90 3.97
C ILE A 282 -1.81 9.58 3.09
N GLU A 283 -1.46 10.81 3.42
CA GLU A 283 -0.47 11.58 2.68
C GLU A 283 0.90 10.91 2.67
N GLU A 284 1.55 10.93 1.51
CA GLU A 284 2.90 10.43 1.34
C GLU A 284 3.92 11.58 1.46
N PRO A 285 5.15 11.27 1.88
CA PRO A 285 6.24 12.23 1.77
C PRO A 285 6.41 12.70 0.32
N MET A 286 6.90 13.94 0.14
CA MET A 286 7.17 14.48 -1.19
C MET A 286 8.05 13.52 -2.01
N GLY A 287 7.60 13.21 -3.22
CA GLY A 287 8.23 12.22 -4.09
C GLY A 287 7.83 10.76 -3.80
N GLY A 288 6.87 10.52 -2.90
CA GLY A 288 6.32 9.19 -2.62
C GLY A 288 6.96 8.46 -1.44
N ALA A 289 6.32 7.38 -1.01
CA ALA A 289 6.72 6.60 0.17
C ALA A 289 8.13 5.99 0.06
N HIS A 290 8.60 5.70 -1.14
CA HIS A 290 9.94 5.15 -1.40
C HIS A 290 11.07 6.15 -1.12
N ARG A 291 10.84 7.46 -1.22
CA ARG A 291 11.84 8.49 -0.95
C ARG A 291 12.07 8.76 0.54
N ALA A 292 11.05 8.52 1.36
CA ALA A 292 11.14 8.65 2.81
C ALA A 292 10.31 7.56 3.51
N PRO A 293 10.76 6.30 3.44
CA PRO A 293 10.00 5.14 3.90
C PRO A 293 9.65 5.22 5.39
N GLU A 294 10.54 5.70 6.24
CA GLU A 294 10.28 5.85 7.67
C GLU A 294 9.13 6.83 7.96
N LYS A 295 9.08 7.96 7.22
CA LYS A 295 7.99 8.94 7.35
C LYS A 295 6.67 8.36 6.87
N ALA A 296 6.67 7.67 5.73
CA ALA A 296 5.47 7.01 5.20
C ALA A 296 4.94 5.95 6.17
N VAL A 297 5.82 5.13 6.75
CA VAL A 297 5.45 4.12 7.75
C VAL A 297 4.85 4.77 9.00
N ALA A 298 5.46 5.86 9.49
CA ALA A 298 4.94 6.62 10.64
C ALA A 298 3.55 7.21 10.37
N SER A 299 3.32 7.80 9.18
CA SER A 299 2.01 8.32 8.76
C SER A 299 0.95 7.22 8.74
N VAL A 300 1.28 6.05 8.18
CA VAL A 300 0.38 4.88 8.19
C VAL A 300 0.08 4.43 9.62
N GLY A 301 1.10 4.35 10.47
CA GLY A 301 0.94 4.00 11.88
C GLY A 301 -0.03 4.92 12.61
N ALA A 302 0.15 6.22 12.48
CA ALA A 302 -0.73 7.24 13.09
C ALA A 302 -2.17 7.15 12.58
N ALA A 303 -2.36 6.95 11.27
CA ALA A 303 -3.69 6.81 10.66
C ALA A 303 -4.42 5.55 11.15
N ILE A 304 -3.73 4.41 11.24
CA ILE A 304 -4.30 3.17 11.77
C ILE A 304 -4.68 3.33 13.25
N ALA A 305 -3.80 3.91 14.09
CA ALA A 305 -4.08 4.15 15.50
C ALA A 305 -5.35 4.98 15.66
N LYS A 306 -5.45 6.11 14.96
CA LYS A 306 -6.65 6.97 14.96
C LYS A 306 -7.92 6.23 14.55
N ALA A 307 -7.83 5.37 13.54
CA ALA A 307 -8.97 4.60 13.06
C ALA A 307 -9.41 3.52 14.06
N LEU A 308 -8.46 2.88 14.76
CA LEU A 308 -8.75 1.93 15.83
C LEU A 308 -9.39 2.63 17.04
N ASP A 309 -8.85 3.79 17.46
CA ASP A 309 -9.40 4.58 18.58
C ASP A 309 -10.86 4.99 18.34
N ALA A 310 -11.23 5.31 17.10
CA ALA A 310 -12.61 5.63 16.74
C ALA A 310 -13.59 4.43 16.86
N LEU A 311 -13.06 3.22 16.99
CA LEU A 311 -13.82 1.99 17.15
C LEU A 311 -13.74 1.42 18.57
N ASP A 312 -12.96 2.02 19.47
CA ASP A 312 -12.82 1.57 20.85
C ASP A 312 -14.16 1.62 21.60
N GLY A 313 -14.35 0.68 22.50
CA GLY A 313 -15.55 0.58 23.36
C GLY A 313 -16.83 0.11 22.64
N LYS A 314 -16.78 -0.17 21.35
CA LYS A 314 -17.90 -0.70 20.58
C LYS A 314 -17.99 -2.21 20.75
N ASP A 315 -19.21 -2.70 20.93
CA ASP A 315 -19.45 -4.13 20.97
C ASP A 315 -19.41 -4.79 19.58
N ALA A 316 -19.39 -6.11 19.57
CA ALA A 316 -19.29 -6.90 18.34
C ALA A 316 -20.48 -6.68 17.37
N ALA A 317 -21.66 -6.36 17.86
CA ALA A 317 -22.82 -6.09 17.03
C ALA A 317 -22.70 -4.72 16.36
N GLU A 318 -22.28 -3.70 17.10
CA GLU A 318 -22.01 -2.36 16.58
C GLU A 318 -20.88 -2.37 15.53
N ILE A 319 -19.78 -3.12 15.78
CA ILE A 319 -18.67 -3.27 14.86
C ILE A 319 -19.13 -3.87 13.53
N ARG A 320 -19.91 -4.97 13.58
CA ARG A 320 -20.47 -5.60 12.38
C ARG A 320 -21.46 -4.69 11.66
N ALA A 321 -22.36 -4.03 12.42
CA ALA A 321 -23.35 -3.12 11.84
C ALA A 321 -22.69 -1.95 11.08
N LYS A 322 -21.69 -1.30 11.68
CA LYS A 322 -20.94 -0.21 11.05
C LYS A 322 -20.23 -0.68 9.77
N ARG A 323 -19.59 -1.86 9.81
CA ARG A 323 -18.93 -2.43 8.63
C ARG A 323 -19.93 -2.71 7.51
N LYS A 324 -21.06 -3.34 7.84
CA LYS A 324 -22.13 -3.63 6.88
C LYS A 324 -22.71 -2.36 6.26
N GLU A 325 -22.99 -1.34 7.08
CA GLU A 325 -23.49 -0.04 6.62
C GLU A 325 -22.50 0.64 5.64
N ARG A 326 -21.21 0.59 5.98
CA ARG A 326 -20.15 1.14 5.11
C ARG A 326 -20.23 0.55 3.70
N PHE A 327 -20.26 -0.78 3.58
CA PHE A 327 -20.31 -1.44 2.28
C PHE A 327 -21.63 -1.23 1.53
N TYR A 328 -22.73 -1.10 2.25
CA TYR A 328 -24.03 -0.80 1.64
C TYR A 328 -24.16 0.64 1.11
N LYS A 329 -23.30 1.56 1.55
CA LYS A 329 -23.27 2.92 1.02
C LYS A 329 -22.54 3.02 -0.32
N ILE A 330 -21.60 2.11 -0.59
CA ILE A 330 -20.83 2.12 -1.84
C ILE A 330 -21.76 1.90 -3.04
N GLY A 331 -21.68 2.79 -4.04
CA GLY A 331 -22.45 2.71 -5.27
C GLY A 331 -23.92 3.12 -5.14
N ARG A 332 -24.38 3.59 -3.98
CA ARG A 332 -25.70 4.22 -3.89
C ARG A 332 -25.61 5.63 -4.48
N LEU A 333 -26.29 5.83 -5.60
CA LEU A 333 -26.56 7.18 -6.10
C LEU A 333 -27.51 7.84 -5.09
N GLU A 334 -27.08 8.94 -4.44
CA GLU A 334 -28.05 9.79 -3.75
C GLU A 334 -29.05 10.27 -4.79
N GLU A 335 -30.32 9.91 -4.62
CA GLU A 335 -31.38 10.50 -5.43
C GLU A 335 -31.29 12.02 -5.23
N ALA A 336 -30.99 12.73 -6.31
CA ALA A 336 -30.92 14.19 -6.27
C ALA A 336 -32.24 14.69 -5.69
N ALA A 337 -32.17 15.36 -4.53
CA ALA A 337 -33.36 15.90 -3.86
C ALA A 337 -34.24 16.60 -4.89
N PRO A 338 -35.55 16.33 -4.95
CA PRO A 338 -36.42 16.87 -5.98
C PRO A 338 -36.29 18.40 -5.99
N LYS A 339 -35.88 18.97 -7.14
CA LYS A 339 -35.78 20.42 -7.30
C LYS A 339 -37.15 20.99 -6.95
N LYS A 340 -37.21 21.81 -5.90
CA LYS A 340 -38.44 22.53 -5.54
C LYS A 340 -38.96 23.25 -6.80
N PRO A 341 -40.27 23.10 -7.14
CA PRO A 341 -40.85 23.76 -8.29
C PRO A 341 -40.60 25.27 -8.18
N ARG A 342 -40.02 25.88 -9.22
CA ARG A 342 -39.94 27.35 -9.33
C ARG A 342 -41.35 27.88 -9.22
N ARG A 343 -41.64 28.66 -8.21
CA ARG A 343 -42.87 29.46 -8.16
C ARG A 343 -42.83 30.37 -9.37
N ALA A 344 -43.79 30.21 -10.25
CA ALA A 344 -44.08 31.18 -11.30
C ALA A 344 -44.59 32.47 -10.59
N ASN A 345 -43.94 33.56 -10.89
CA ASN A 345 -44.47 34.90 -10.63
C ASN A 345 -45.44 35.28 -11.73
#